data_c76cde8cf249916ced9bce2bdc326ac9
#
_entry.id   c76cde8cf249916ced9bce2bdc326ac9
#
_cell.length_a   1.000
_cell.length_b   1.000
_cell.length_c   1.000
_cell.angle_alpha   90.00
_cell.angle_beta   90.00
_cell.angle_gamma   90.00
#
_symmetry.space_group_name_H-M   'P 1'
#
loop_
_entity.id
_entity.type
_entity.pdbx_description
1 polymer ?
#
loop_
_entity_poly.entity_id
_entity_poly.type
_entity_poly.pdbx_seq_one_letter_code
_entity_poly.pdbx_strand_id
1 'polypeptide(L)'
;MRSGADPSIRSSAARRHLASGSLPASNLASKTDTVQSNRLRSLLTVDRGTLNMLAYIMVGTNNLKRSAKFYDASLAPLGLVRTGDSNRYFGYGPKSAPQKSQFYVTKPYDKKPATFGNGTMISLAAKSRRVVDEFHAAALASGGTDEGRPGPRPAGGSNYAAYVRDPDGNKICAYCAKPK
;
A
#
# COMPACT_ATOMS: atom_id res chain seq x y z
N MET A 1 -61.97 -1.26 67.03
CA MET A 1 -63.12 -0.37 66.86
C MET A 1 -63.31 -0.18 65.36
N ARG A 2 -64.30 -0.85 64.87
CA ARG A 2 -65.49 -0.35 64.18
C ARG A 2 -65.12 0.45 62.94
N SER A 3 -65.48 0.03 61.81
CA SER A 3 -66.74 -0.20 61.06
C SER A 3 -66.67 0.70 59.84
N GLY A 4 -66.99 0.43 58.66
CA GLY A 4 -67.98 -0.43 58.08
C GLY A 4 -68.41 0.17 56.76
N ALA A 5 -68.85 -0.72 55.92
CA ALA A 5 -69.92 -0.56 54.94
C ALA A 5 -69.61 0.05 53.54
N ASP A 6 -69.71 -0.82 52.59
CA ASP A 6 -70.29 -0.82 51.24
C ASP A 6 -71.74 -0.27 51.25
N PRO A 7 -72.43 0.10 50.17
CA PRO A 7 -72.46 -0.60 48.87
C PRO A 7 -72.78 0.30 47.59
N SER A 8 -72.47 -0.33 46.45
CA SER A 8 -73.25 -0.38 45.20
C SER A 8 -73.95 0.86 44.63
N ILE A 9 -73.78 1.08 43.32
CA ILE A 9 -74.87 1.08 42.31
C ILE A 9 -74.28 0.97 40.87
N ARG A 10 -74.95 0.16 40.11
CA ARG A 10 -74.73 -0.16 38.68
C ARG A 10 -74.97 1.02 37.75
N SER A 11 -74.21 1.12 36.62
CA SER A 11 -74.83 1.55 35.35
C SER A 11 -73.97 1.08 34.15
N SER A 12 -74.61 0.40 33.26
CA SER A 12 -74.17 -0.10 31.99
C SER A 12 -74.06 1.05 30.98
N ALA A 13 -72.96 1.07 30.19
CA ALA A 13 -72.97 1.76 28.90
C ALA A 13 -71.97 1.11 27.98
N ALA A 14 -72.44 0.65 26.84
CA ALA A 14 -71.74 0.02 25.74
C ALA A 14 -70.63 0.91 25.18
N ARG A 15 -69.45 0.37 25.05
CA ARG A 15 -68.36 0.98 24.23
C ARG A 15 -68.11 0.18 22.97
N ARG A 16 -68.32 0.87 21.86
CA ARG A 16 -68.02 0.40 20.50
C ARG A 16 -66.50 0.22 20.35
N HIS A 17 -66.10 -0.91 19.80
CA HIS A 17 -64.76 -1.17 19.30
C HIS A 17 -64.46 -0.26 18.11
N LEU A 18 -63.42 0.56 18.21
CA LEU A 18 -62.68 1.16 17.10
C LEU A 18 -61.35 0.45 17.06
N ALA A 19 -61.18 -0.39 16.03
CA ALA A 19 -59.91 -0.99 15.68
C ALA A 19 -59.03 0.10 15.08
N SER A 20 -57.99 0.52 15.82
CA SER A 20 -56.89 1.32 15.29
C SER A 20 -55.84 0.37 14.72
N GLY A 21 -55.85 0.22 13.37
CA GLY A 21 -54.77 -0.44 12.66
C GLY A 21 -53.48 0.38 12.78
N SER A 22 -52.56 -0.10 13.56
CA SER A 22 -51.18 0.39 13.56
C SER A 22 -50.45 -0.19 12.38
N LEU A 23 -50.09 0.63 11.40
CA LEU A 23 -49.16 0.31 10.34
C LEU A 23 -47.74 0.10 10.93
N PRO A 24 -46.96 -0.87 10.50
CA PRO A 24 -45.60 -1.05 11.00
C PRO A 24 -44.68 -0.02 10.36
N ALA A 25 -44.27 0.98 11.14
CA ALA A 25 -43.16 1.88 10.81
C ALA A 25 -41.84 1.20 11.16
N SER A 26 -41.36 0.31 10.30
CA SER A 26 -40.01 -0.22 10.41
C SER A 26 -39.57 -0.86 9.12
N ASN A 27 -38.83 -0.10 8.28
CA ASN A 27 -37.79 -0.63 7.38
C ASN A 27 -37.18 0.43 6.43
N LEU A 28 -37.45 1.74 6.64
CA LEU A 28 -36.81 2.78 5.83
C LEU A 28 -35.60 3.46 6.52
N ALA A 29 -35.54 3.42 7.85
CA ALA A 29 -34.47 4.08 8.63
C ALA A 29 -33.13 3.31 8.59
N SER A 30 -33.15 1.99 8.39
CA SER A 30 -31.92 1.18 8.48
C SER A 30 -31.00 1.23 7.27
N LYS A 31 -31.52 1.56 6.08
CA LYS A 31 -30.70 1.61 4.84
C LYS A 31 -29.99 2.96 4.66
N THR A 32 -30.62 4.05 5.06
CA THR A 32 -30.02 5.39 5.00
C THR A 32 -28.94 5.57 6.04
N ASP A 33 -29.12 5.06 7.26
CA ASP A 33 -28.11 5.13 8.32
C ASP A 33 -26.86 4.29 8.01
N THR A 34 -27.03 3.14 7.38
CA THR A 34 -25.90 2.29 6.99
C THR A 34 -25.07 2.92 5.86
N VAL A 35 -25.71 3.56 4.87
CA VAL A 35 -25.03 4.24 3.77
C VAL A 35 -24.34 5.51 4.29
N GLN A 36 -24.95 6.27 5.19
CA GLN A 36 -24.39 7.46 5.79
C GLN A 36 -23.22 7.12 6.73
N SER A 37 -23.35 6.06 7.52
CA SER A 37 -22.28 5.53 8.38
C SER A 37 -21.09 5.02 7.58
N ASN A 38 -21.30 4.35 6.44
CA ASN A 38 -20.23 3.90 5.57
C ASN A 38 -19.55 5.07 4.85
N ARG A 39 -20.30 6.10 4.48
CA ARG A 39 -19.74 7.33 3.88
C ARG A 39 -18.92 8.14 4.90
N LEU A 40 -19.37 8.24 6.14
CA LEU A 40 -18.62 8.87 7.23
C LEU A 40 -17.39 8.04 7.64
N ARG A 41 -17.47 6.71 7.62
CA ARG A 41 -16.30 5.84 7.85
C ARG A 41 -15.26 5.97 6.73
N SER A 42 -15.66 6.15 5.48
CA SER A 42 -14.71 6.39 4.37
C SER A 42 -14.07 7.79 4.42
N LEU A 43 -14.74 8.77 5.04
CA LEU A 43 -14.17 10.11 5.26
C LEU A 43 -13.31 10.19 6.53
N LEU A 44 -13.47 9.24 7.47
CA LEU A 44 -12.69 9.15 8.71
C LEU A 44 -11.60 8.07 8.67
N THR A 45 -11.46 7.33 7.60
CA THR A 45 -10.20 6.65 7.30
C THR A 45 -9.19 7.73 6.92
N VAL A 46 -8.71 8.48 7.90
CA VAL A 46 -7.33 8.93 7.86
C VAL A 46 -6.55 7.68 7.51
N ASP A 47 -6.10 7.63 6.25
CA ASP A 47 -5.09 6.68 5.85
C ASP A 47 -3.99 6.78 6.92
N ARG A 48 -3.97 5.83 7.85
CA ARG A 48 -2.82 5.60 8.73
C ARG A 48 -1.73 5.00 7.87
N GLY A 49 -1.58 5.61 6.68
CA GLY A 49 -0.50 5.38 5.78
C GLY A 49 0.77 5.61 6.56
N THR A 50 1.54 4.59 6.69
CA THR A 50 2.97 4.63 6.97
C THR A 50 3.45 6.01 6.55
N LEU A 51 3.96 6.81 7.49
CA LEU A 51 4.60 8.08 7.18
C LEU A 51 5.62 7.79 6.07
N ASN A 52 5.24 8.04 4.82
CA ASN A 52 6.15 7.97 3.68
C ASN A 52 7.11 9.15 3.84
N MET A 53 8.12 8.95 4.68
CA MET A 53 9.16 9.94 4.93
C MET A 53 9.91 10.28 3.65
N LEU A 54 10.01 9.33 2.71
CA LEU A 54 10.65 9.52 1.42
C LEU A 54 9.59 9.78 0.35
N ALA A 55 9.63 10.97 -0.26
CA ALA A 55 8.79 11.29 -1.40
C ALA A 55 9.23 10.50 -2.64
N TYR A 56 10.53 10.47 -2.92
CA TYR A 56 11.18 9.67 -3.97
C TYR A 56 12.67 9.53 -3.67
N ILE A 57 13.33 8.62 -4.38
CA ILE A 57 14.77 8.45 -4.41
C ILE A 57 15.27 8.55 -5.85
N MET A 58 16.53 8.88 -6.03
CA MET A 58 17.12 9.10 -7.34
C MET A 58 18.53 8.50 -7.41
N VAL A 59 18.85 7.85 -8.53
CA VAL A 59 20.20 7.34 -8.84
C VAL A 59 20.72 7.96 -10.13
N GLY A 60 22.02 8.16 -10.18
CA GLY A 60 22.69 8.67 -11.37
C GLY A 60 23.00 7.59 -12.40
N THR A 61 22.96 7.97 -13.68
CA THR A 61 23.42 7.08 -14.78
C THR A 61 24.21 7.83 -15.84
N ASN A 62 25.16 7.15 -16.42
CA ASN A 62 25.93 7.60 -17.59
C ASN A 62 25.29 7.17 -18.92
N ASN A 63 24.35 6.23 -18.91
CA ASN A 63 23.68 5.71 -20.09
C ASN A 63 22.23 5.31 -19.81
N LEU A 64 21.29 6.23 -20.07
CA LEU A 64 19.86 6.01 -19.84
C LEU A 64 19.32 4.74 -20.51
N LYS A 65 19.73 4.43 -21.75
CA LYS A 65 19.23 3.25 -22.47
C LYS A 65 19.67 1.95 -21.80
N ARG A 66 20.92 1.88 -21.36
CA ARG A 66 21.48 0.72 -20.63
C ARG A 66 20.75 0.56 -19.28
N SER A 67 20.64 1.64 -18.52
CA SER A 67 19.97 1.62 -17.21
C SER A 67 18.47 1.31 -17.34
N ALA A 68 17.80 1.79 -18.40
CA ALA A 68 16.41 1.45 -18.66
C ALA A 68 16.23 -0.07 -18.83
N LYS A 69 17.09 -0.73 -19.65
CA LYS A 69 17.05 -2.19 -19.81
C LYS A 69 17.21 -2.93 -18.48
N PHE A 70 18.12 -2.46 -17.62
CA PHE A 70 18.37 -3.04 -16.31
C PHE A 70 17.17 -2.86 -15.37
N TYR A 71 16.70 -1.64 -15.20
CA TYR A 71 15.64 -1.33 -14.23
C TYR A 71 14.25 -1.81 -14.69
N ASP A 72 13.95 -1.82 -16.00
CA ASP A 72 12.70 -2.41 -16.49
C ASP A 72 12.59 -3.90 -16.13
N ALA A 73 13.70 -4.64 -16.24
CA ALA A 73 13.71 -6.06 -15.92
C ALA A 73 13.76 -6.31 -14.42
N SER A 74 14.66 -5.64 -13.68
CA SER A 74 14.90 -5.91 -12.27
C SER A 74 13.76 -5.41 -11.35
N LEU A 75 13.09 -4.32 -11.71
CA LEU A 75 12.01 -3.76 -10.88
C LEU A 75 10.63 -4.38 -11.16
N ALA A 76 10.44 -5.05 -12.29
CA ALA A 76 9.17 -5.70 -12.64
C ALA A 76 8.70 -6.73 -11.59
N PRO A 77 9.55 -7.64 -11.05
CA PRO A 77 9.15 -8.56 -9.97
C PRO A 77 8.67 -7.85 -8.71
N LEU A 78 9.18 -6.65 -8.42
CA LEU A 78 8.77 -5.82 -7.29
C LEU A 78 7.43 -5.12 -7.53
N GLY A 79 6.83 -5.25 -8.73
CA GLY A 79 5.58 -4.60 -9.11
C GLY A 79 5.74 -3.13 -9.50
N LEU A 80 6.95 -2.71 -9.82
CA LEU A 80 7.26 -1.37 -10.32
C LEU A 80 7.32 -1.37 -11.84
N VAL A 81 6.77 -0.33 -12.44
CA VAL A 81 6.76 -0.12 -13.89
C VAL A 81 7.28 1.27 -14.21
N ARG A 82 7.79 1.45 -15.43
CA ARG A 82 8.22 2.76 -15.90
C ARG A 82 7.01 3.70 -15.99
N THR A 83 7.13 4.92 -15.45
CA THR A 83 6.02 5.87 -15.28
C THR A 83 6.27 7.21 -15.93
N GLY A 84 7.50 7.56 -16.21
CA GLY A 84 7.88 8.79 -16.89
C GLY A 84 9.14 8.57 -17.69
N ASP A 85 9.25 9.28 -18.82
CA ASP A 85 10.40 9.17 -19.70
C ASP A 85 10.73 10.56 -20.27
N SER A 86 12.01 10.88 -20.28
CA SER A 86 12.54 12.09 -20.91
C SER A 86 13.96 11.83 -21.42
N ASN A 87 14.55 12.81 -22.10
CA ASN A 87 15.93 12.74 -22.55
C ASN A 87 16.97 12.82 -21.41
N ARG A 88 16.54 13.07 -20.15
CA ARG A 88 17.41 13.23 -18.99
C ARG A 88 17.15 12.20 -17.87
N TYR A 89 15.93 11.71 -17.74
CA TYR A 89 15.57 10.80 -16.66
C TYR A 89 14.38 9.93 -17.06
N PHE A 90 14.16 8.86 -16.33
CA PHE A 90 12.91 8.12 -16.29
C PHE A 90 12.59 7.72 -14.85
N GLY A 91 11.30 7.49 -14.58
CA GLY A 91 10.80 7.15 -13.26
C GLY A 91 10.18 5.76 -13.22
N TYR A 92 10.08 5.21 -12.02
CA TYR A 92 9.35 3.98 -11.72
C TYR A 92 8.38 4.22 -10.58
N GLY A 93 7.21 3.64 -10.69
CA GLY A 93 6.17 3.67 -9.67
C GLY A 93 5.40 2.36 -9.63
N PRO A 94 4.51 2.19 -8.62
CA PRO A 94 3.68 1.00 -8.52
C PRO A 94 2.81 0.82 -9.77
N LYS A 95 2.71 -0.39 -10.27
CA LYS A 95 1.80 -0.72 -11.40
C LYS A 95 0.36 -0.31 -11.13
N SER A 96 -0.06 -0.34 -9.85
CA SER A 96 -1.40 0.09 -9.40
C SER A 96 -1.60 1.61 -9.36
N ALA A 97 -0.53 2.40 -9.40
CA ALA A 97 -0.56 3.86 -9.36
C ALA A 97 0.59 4.45 -10.19
N PRO A 98 0.58 4.28 -11.53
CA PRO A 98 1.72 4.65 -12.39
C PRO A 98 2.02 6.15 -12.41
N GLN A 99 1.09 6.99 -11.98
CA GLN A 99 1.30 8.44 -11.81
C GLN A 99 2.18 8.80 -10.58
N LYS A 100 2.49 7.83 -9.71
CA LYS A 100 3.28 8.03 -8.49
C LYS A 100 4.69 7.45 -8.66
N SER A 101 5.57 8.17 -9.37
CA SER A 101 6.98 7.80 -9.44
C SER A 101 7.66 7.97 -8.09
N GLN A 102 8.33 6.93 -7.63
CA GLN A 102 9.05 6.91 -6.35
C GLN A 102 10.54 6.60 -6.49
N PHE A 103 10.94 6.06 -7.63
CA PHE A 103 12.33 5.76 -7.95
C PHE A 103 12.68 6.38 -9.30
N TYR A 104 13.74 7.18 -9.36
CA TYR A 104 14.18 7.84 -10.58
C TYR A 104 15.59 7.43 -10.95
N VAL A 105 15.84 7.34 -12.26
CA VAL A 105 17.17 7.18 -12.86
C VAL A 105 17.43 8.40 -13.72
N THR A 106 18.52 9.13 -13.48
CA THR A 106 18.74 10.42 -14.10
C THR A 106 20.18 10.65 -14.51
N LYS A 107 20.40 11.45 -15.55
CA LYS A 107 21.70 12.06 -15.79
C LYS A 107 21.97 13.12 -14.72
N PRO A 108 23.18 13.23 -14.15
CA PRO A 108 23.51 14.27 -13.17
C PRO A 108 23.20 15.67 -13.66
N TYR A 109 22.74 16.53 -12.74
CA TYR A 109 22.34 17.90 -13.05
C TYR A 109 23.51 18.76 -13.55
N ASP A 110 24.69 18.56 -12.94
CA ASP A 110 25.94 19.24 -13.26
C ASP A 110 26.62 18.79 -14.57
N LYS A 111 25.99 17.84 -15.27
CA LYS A 111 26.44 17.23 -16.53
C LYS A 111 27.76 16.45 -16.45
N LYS A 112 28.34 16.28 -15.25
CA LYS A 112 29.49 15.42 -15.04
C LYS A 112 29.08 13.95 -15.07
N PRO A 113 30.03 13.00 -15.23
CA PRO A 113 29.73 11.58 -15.14
C PRO A 113 29.07 11.22 -13.80
N ALA A 114 28.05 10.37 -13.86
CA ALA A 114 27.45 9.81 -12.66
C ALA A 114 28.45 8.91 -11.93
N THR A 115 28.48 9.03 -10.60
CA THR A 115 29.23 8.17 -9.70
C THR A 115 28.30 7.54 -8.69
N PHE A 116 28.67 6.38 -8.14
CA PHE A 116 27.97 5.78 -7.00
C PHE A 116 28.57 6.24 -5.67
N GLY A 117 27.73 6.38 -4.64
CA GLY A 117 28.20 6.73 -3.29
C GLY A 117 28.76 5.51 -2.57
N ASN A 118 29.99 5.61 -2.02
CA ASN A 118 30.52 4.58 -1.14
C ASN A 118 29.72 4.59 0.19
N GLY A 119 29.18 3.44 0.61
CA GLY A 119 28.28 3.33 1.75
C GLY A 119 26.79 3.58 1.44
N THR A 120 26.45 4.07 0.24
CA THR A 120 25.06 4.25 -0.17
C THR A 120 24.44 2.95 -0.65
N MET A 121 23.21 2.64 -0.21
CA MET A 121 22.41 1.53 -0.68
C MET A 121 20.92 1.93 -0.66
N ILE A 122 20.21 1.52 -1.70
CA ILE A 122 18.76 1.70 -1.78
C ILE A 122 18.11 0.34 -1.58
N SER A 123 17.27 0.22 -0.55
CA SER A 123 16.55 -1.02 -0.24
C SER A 123 15.08 -0.89 -0.61
N LEU A 124 14.61 -1.78 -1.49
CA LEU A 124 13.26 -1.83 -2.01
C LEU A 124 12.49 -2.98 -1.35
N ALA A 125 11.27 -2.71 -0.89
CA ALA A 125 10.44 -3.71 -0.24
C ALA A 125 9.94 -4.77 -1.24
N ALA A 126 10.15 -6.04 -0.93
CA ALA A 126 9.65 -7.19 -1.66
C ALA A 126 8.52 -7.87 -0.88
N LYS A 127 7.47 -8.29 -1.59
CA LYS A 127 6.28 -8.92 -0.98
C LYS A 127 6.54 -10.34 -0.45
N SER A 128 7.55 -11.02 -0.97
CA SER A 128 7.93 -12.39 -0.58
C SER A 128 9.40 -12.67 -0.90
N ARG A 129 9.94 -13.76 -0.34
CA ARG A 129 11.30 -14.24 -0.64
C ARG A 129 11.47 -14.56 -2.13
N ARG A 130 10.47 -15.20 -2.74
CA ARG A 130 10.45 -15.48 -4.19
C ARG A 130 10.64 -14.22 -5.03
N VAL A 131 10.02 -13.11 -4.66
CA VAL A 131 10.20 -11.82 -5.36
C VAL A 131 11.64 -11.30 -5.22
N VAL A 132 12.30 -11.54 -4.09
CA VAL A 132 13.73 -11.20 -3.93
C VAL A 132 14.59 -12.04 -4.86
N ASP A 133 14.31 -13.34 -4.99
CA ASP A 133 15.03 -14.26 -5.90
C ASP A 133 14.85 -13.83 -7.37
N GLU A 134 13.60 -13.53 -7.76
CA GLU A 134 13.25 -13.06 -9.12
C GLU A 134 13.93 -11.72 -9.46
N PHE A 135 13.93 -10.76 -8.50
CA PHE A 135 14.65 -9.49 -8.65
C PHE A 135 16.14 -9.71 -8.92
N HIS A 136 16.80 -10.54 -8.11
CA HIS A 136 18.23 -10.80 -8.22
C HIS A 136 18.56 -11.45 -9.57
N ALA A 137 17.83 -12.48 -9.96
CA ALA A 137 18.01 -13.17 -11.24
C ALA A 137 17.83 -12.21 -12.44
N ALA A 138 16.76 -11.40 -12.42
CA ALA A 138 16.47 -10.43 -13.48
C ALA A 138 17.55 -9.33 -13.55
N ALA A 139 18.06 -8.87 -12.42
CA ALA A 139 19.12 -7.87 -12.34
C ALA A 139 20.41 -8.38 -12.97
N LEU A 140 20.84 -9.60 -12.64
CA LEU A 140 22.04 -10.19 -13.22
C LEU A 140 21.90 -10.44 -14.72
N ALA A 141 20.75 -10.95 -15.18
CA ALA A 141 20.46 -11.18 -16.59
C ALA A 141 20.43 -9.88 -17.43
N SER A 142 20.25 -8.73 -16.77
CA SER A 142 20.14 -7.41 -17.42
C SER A 142 21.40 -6.54 -17.28
N GLY A 143 22.53 -7.13 -16.85
CA GLY A 143 23.82 -6.46 -16.78
C GLY A 143 24.19 -5.88 -15.42
N GLY A 144 23.49 -6.27 -14.34
CA GLY A 144 23.90 -6.00 -12.97
C GLY A 144 24.99 -6.96 -12.49
N THR A 145 25.65 -6.59 -11.41
CA THR A 145 26.68 -7.40 -10.74
C THR A 145 26.17 -7.88 -9.37
N ASP A 146 26.48 -9.12 -9.01
CA ASP A 146 26.14 -9.68 -7.68
C ASP A 146 26.93 -8.96 -6.57
N GLU A 147 26.24 -8.49 -5.56
CA GLU A 147 26.79 -7.92 -4.32
C GLU A 147 26.31 -8.68 -3.08
N GLY A 148 25.56 -9.77 -3.28
CA GLY A 148 25.08 -10.65 -2.23
C GLY A 148 23.84 -11.42 -2.65
N ARG A 149 24.02 -12.73 -2.84
CA ARG A 149 22.96 -13.65 -3.27
C ARG A 149 21.75 -13.62 -2.36
N PRO A 150 20.55 -13.95 -2.86
CA PRO A 150 19.38 -14.08 -2.04
C PRO A 150 19.60 -15.00 -0.83
N GLY A 151 19.15 -14.54 0.35
CA GLY A 151 19.31 -15.32 1.56
C GLY A 151 18.82 -14.61 2.83
N PRO A 152 18.74 -15.36 3.96
CA PRO A 152 18.43 -14.77 5.26
C PRO A 152 19.47 -13.75 5.71
N ARG A 153 19.01 -12.68 6.37
CA ARG A 153 19.87 -11.62 6.94
C ARG A 153 19.43 -11.26 8.36
N PRO A 154 20.24 -11.46 9.43
CA PRO A 154 21.48 -12.25 9.40
C PRO A 154 21.24 -13.71 9.02
N ALA A 155 22.29 -14.50 8.88
CA ALA A 155 22.16 -15.95 8.62
C ALA A 155 21.21 -16.61 9.61
N GLY A 156 20.22 -17.37 9.12
CA GLY A 156 19.17 -17.97 9.93
C GLY A 156 18.05 -17.02 10.37
N GLY A 157 18.14 -15.71 10.09
CA GLY A 157 17.13 -14.72 10.44
C GLY A 157 15.86 -14.80 9.60
N SER A 158 14.81 -14.08 10.04
CA SER A 158 13.54 -13.98 9.33
C SER A 158 13.58 -13.06 8.10
N ASN A 159 14.43 -12.04 8.14
CA ASN A 159 14.62 -11.11 7.03
C ASN A 159 15.33 -11.81 5.87
N TYR A 160 14.91 -11.49 4.65
CA TYR A 160 15.46 -12.10 3.44
C TYR A 160 15.80 -11.03 2.43
N ALA A 161 17.01 -11.01 1.91
CA ALA A 161 17.48 -9.96 1.02
C ALA A 161 18.47 -10.48 -0.03
N ALA A 162 18.54 -9.72 -1.13
CA ALA A 162 19.58 -9.84 -2.14
C ALA A 162 20.12 -8.46 -2.50
N TYR A 163 21.37 -8.39 -2.93
CA TYR A 163 22.08 -7.17 -3.26
C TYR A 163 22.70 -7.26 -4.64
N VAL A 164 22.54 -6.20 -5.42
CA VAL A 164 23.15 -6.08 -6.74
C VAL A 164 23.73 -4.69 -6.93
N ARG A 165 24.68 -4.54 -7.85
CA ARG A 165 24.99 -3.24 -8.44
C ARG A 165 24.37 -3.13 -9.81
N ASP A 166 23.81 -1.94 -10.09
CA ASP A 166 23.38 -1.60 -11.43
C ASP A 166 24.61 -1.38 -12.36
N PRO A 167 24.41 -1.21 -13.67
CA PRO A 167 25.51 -1.00 -14.61
C PRO A 167 26.36 0.28 -14.37
N ASP A 168 25.90 1.22 -13.54
CA ASP A 168 26.63 2.42 -13.13
C ASP A 168 27.25 2.29 -11.72
N GLY A 169 27.06 1.13 -11.05
CA GLY A 169 27.64 0.81 -9.75
C GLY A 169 26.75 1.16 -8.54
N ASN A 170 25.54 1.69 -8.75
CA ASN A 170 24.60 1.96 -7.66
C ASN A 170 24.18 0.65 -6.98
N LYS A 171 24.26 0.61 -5.63
CA LYS A 171 23.89 -0.58 -4.86
C LYS A 171 22.40 -0.60 -4.57
N ILE A 172 21.72 -1.64 -5.06
CA ILE A 172 20.28 -1.85 -4.90
C ILE A 172 20.05 -3.16 -4.13
N CYS A 173 19.12 -3.12 -3.18
CA CYS A 173 18.70 -4.26 -2.38
C CYS A 173 17.22 -4.53 -2.61
N ALA A 174 16.83 -5.77 -2.77
CA ALA A 174 15.46 -6.21 -2.56
C ALA A 174 15.36 -6.88 -1.18
N TYR A 175 14.40 -6.46 -0.37
CA TYR A 175 14.28 -6.85 1.04
C TYR A 175 12.87 -7.31 1.38
N CYS A 176 12.76 -8.49 1.98
CA CYS A 176 11.51 -9.06 2.49
C CYS A 176 11.61 -9.29 4.00
N ALA A 177 10.77 -8.60 4.76
CA ALA A 177 10.68 -8.73 6.23
C ALA A 177 9.75 -9.87 6.68
N LYS A 178 9.12 -10.61 5.76
CA LYS A 178 8.17 -11.67 6.11
C LYS A 178 8.91 -12.95 6.51
N PRO A 179 8.50 -13.61 7.60
CA PRO A 179 8.97 -14.97 7.91
C PRO A 179 8.64 -15.94 6.76
N LYS A 180 9.24 -17.13 6.78
CA LYS A 180 8.98 -18.21 5.81
C LYS A 180 7.50 -18.53 5.72
#